data_9f5cf9b5a35723fb51ab6c2b35b5f1a0
#
_entry.id   9f5cf9b5a35723fb51ab6c2b35b5f1a0
#
_cell.length_a   1.000
_cell.length_b   1.000
_cell.length_c   1.000
_cell.angle_alpha   90.00
_cell.angle_beta   90.00
_cell.angle_gamma   90.00
#
_symmetry.space_group_name_H-M   'P 1'
#
loop_
_entity.id
_entity.type
_entity.pdbx_description
1 polymer ?
#
loop_
_entity_poly.entity_id
_entity_poly.type
_entity_poly.pdbx_seq_one_letter_code
_entity_poly.pdbx_strand_id
1 'polypeptide(L)'
;LSQLFSDGIGLGDILFPTPFGFSILPTTSGLENIVELSTGQKLELLNAMDSIADSTDYLIVDTGAGINTNVLYFCMAARQRLLVVTPEPTSLTDAYALIKVLHIKHGIDTFRVCINMAPDVKTAKQIFGRLCDACDQFLTGVSLDLSGIIPFDAEVRRAVMNQKPFLRFSPSCGASAALRSMAAAVPQWGGPSRDDGNIKFFWKKFLFR
;
A
#
# COMPACT_ATOMS: atom_id res chain seq x y z
N LEU A 1 -12.81 -3.02 13.05
CA LEU A 1 -11.78 -3.21 14.10
C LEU A 1 -12.30 -2.88 15.50
N SER A 2 -13.21 -1.91 15.69
CA SER A 2 -13.82 -1.63 17.00
C SER A 2 -14.49 -2.86 17.63
N GLN A 3 -14.97 -3.78 16.84
CA GLN A 3 -15.57 -5.05 17.31
C GLN A 3 -14.54 -6.02 17.91
N LEU A 4 -13.27 -5.90 17.56
CA LEU A 4 -12.20 -6.73 18.11
C LEU A 4 -12.04 -6.53 19.64
N PHE A 5 -12.39 -5.31 20.11
CA PHE A 5 -12.32 -4.96 21.52
C PHE A 5 -13.61 -5.29 22.29
N SER A 6 -14.54 -5.99 21.67
CA SER A 6 -15.75 -6.50 22.30
C SER A 6 -15.52 -7.96 22.73
N ASP A 7 -15.90 -8.29 23.96
CA ASP A 7 -15.67 -9.61 24.54
C ASP A 7 -16.13 -10.76 23.62
N GLY A 8 -15.22 -11.66 23.30
CA GLY A 8 -15.49 -12.91 22.58
C GLY A 8 -15.44 -12.83 21.05
N ILE A 9 -15.07 -11.71 20.44
CA ILE A 9 -14.94 -11.59 18.98
C ILE A 9 -13.46 -11.71 18.59
N GLY A 10 -13.13 -12.78 17.85
CA GLY A 10 -11.79 -12.98 17.31
C GLY A 10 -11.56 -12.26 15.98
N LEU A 11 -10.30 -12.12 15.57
CA LEU A 11 -9.96 -11.51 14.28
C LEU A 11 -10.57 -12.31 13.11
N GLY A 12 -10.66 -13.63 13.23
CA GLY A 12 -11.27 -14.49 12.22
C GLY A 12 -12.75 -14.17 11.95
N ASP A 13 -13.47 -13.68 12.97
CA ASP A 13 -14.88 -13.31 12.85
C ASP A 13 -15.08 -11.95 12.14
N ILE A 14 -14.03 -11.13 12.10
CA ILE A 14 -14.04 -9.80 11.49
C ILE A 14 -13.51 -9.86 10.06
N LEU A 15 -12.68 -10.86 9.73
CA LEU A 15 -12.15 -11.04 8.40
C LEU A 15 -13.26 -11.46 7.44
N PHE A 16 -13.42 -10.68 6.37
CA PHE A 16 -14.35 -10.98 5.30
C PHE A 16 -13.65 -11.77 4.19
N PRO A 17 -13.91 -13.09 4.07
CA PRO A 17 -13.32 -13.89 3.02
C PRO A 17 -13.93 -13.50 1.66
N THR A 18 -13.10 -13.34 0.65
CA THR A 18 -13.55 -13.07 -0.72
C THR A 18 -13.54 -14.35 -1.56
N PRO A 19 -14.33 -14.41 -2.65
CA PRO A 19 -14.29 -15.56 -3.56
C PRO A 19 -13.02 -15.58 -4.43
N PHE A 20 -12.05 -14.72 -4.13
CA PHE A 20 -10.82 -14.55 -4.92
C PHE A 20 -9.56 -15.09 -4.21
N GLY A 21 -9.72 -15.73 -3.06
CA GLY A 21 -8.61 -16.33 -2.32
C GLY A 21 -7.86 -15.38 -1.38
N PHE A 22 -8.42 -14.19 -1.10
CA PHE A 22 -7.92 -13.29 -0.06
C PHE A 22 -9.05 -12.86 0.88
N SER A 23 -8.71 -12.39 2.06
CA SER A 23 -9.66 -11.83 3.01
C SER A 23 -9.46 -10.33 3.14
N ILE A 24 -10.54 -9.62 3.39
CA ILE A 24 -10.54 -8.19 3.67
C ILE A 24 -10.74 -7.99 5.17
N LEU A 25 -9.87 -7.19 5.77
CA LEU A 25 -10.12 -6.62 7.09
C LEU A 25 -10.80 -5.25 6.89
N PRO A 26 -12.14 -5.18 7.01
CA PRO A 26 -12.84 -3.94 6.76
C PRO A 26 -12.53 -2.93 7.87
N THR A 27 -12.16 -1.74 7.45
CA THR A 27 -11.99 -0.61 8.35
C THR A 27 -13.15 0.34 8.10
N THR A 28 -14.22 0.16 8.83
CA THR A 28 -15.15 1.28 9.02
C THR A 28 -14.42 2.32 9.88
N SER A 29 -14.68 3.59 9.72
CA SER A 29 -14.19 4.77 10.47
C SER A 29 -13.35 4.58 11.77
N GLY A 30 -13.14 3.36 12.23
CA GLY A 30 -12.37 3.00 13.42
C GLY A 30 -10.84 2.99 13.26
N LEU A 31 -10.29 3.04 12.03
CA LEU A 31 -8.84 3.23 11.85
C LEU A 31 -8.43 4.70 12.00
N GLU A 32 -9.36 5.63 11.89
CA GLU A 32 -9.07 7.03 12.22
C GLU A 32 -8.60 7.19 13.66
N ASN A 33 -8.96 6.24 14.54
CA ASN A 33 -8.64 6.26 15.96
C ASN A 33 -7.61 5.21 16.40
N ILE A 34 -6.94 4.48 15.52
CA ILE A 34 -5.90 3.51 15.93
C ILE A 34 -4.77 4.21 16.70
N VAL A 35 -4.46 5.44 16.34
CA VAL A 35 -3.45 6.26 17.06
C VAL A 35 -3.87 6.51 18.51
N GLU A 36 -5.17 6.58 18.77
CA GLU A 36 -5.78 6.86 20.08
C GLU A 36 -6.02 5.60 20.93
N LEU A 37 -5.72 4.39 20.39
CA LEU A 37 -5.89 3.15 21.15
C LEU A 37 -5.04 3.17 22.42
N SER A 38 -5.63 2.71 23.51
CA SER A 38 -4.91 2.45 24.76
C SER A 38 -3.83 1.37 24.57
N THR A 39 -2.85 1.33 25.46
CA THR A 39 -1.80 0.30 25.41
C THR A 39 -2.38 -1.13 25.45
N GLY A 40 -3.44 -1.35 26.24
CA GLY A 40 -4.12 -2.64 26.30
C GLY A 40 -4.75 -3.03 24.97
N GLN A 41 -5.50 -2.13 24.34
CA GLN A 41 -6.09 -2.35 23.01
C GLN A 41 -5.04 -2.59 21.93
N LYS A 42 -3.90 -1.89 21.99
CA LYS A 42 -2.77 -2.12 21.09
C LYS A 42 -2.19 -3.53 21.22
N LEU A 43 -2.03 -4.01 22.44
CA LEU A 43 -1.56 -5.38 22.72
C LEU A 43 -2.57 -6.44 22.26
N GLU A 44 -3.84 -6.21 22.48
CA GLU A 44 -4.91 -7.10 22.03
C GLU A 44 -4.94 -7.21 20.51
N LEU A 45 -4.86 -6.08 19.79
CA LEU A 45 -4.75 -6.05 18.33
C LEU A 45 -3.49 -6.79 17.85
N LEU A 46 -2.36 -6.60 18.52
CA LEU A 46 -1.12 -7.29 18.18
C LEU A 46 -1.26 -8.82 18.31
N ASN A 47 -1.83 -9.29 19.41
CA ASN A 47 -2.06 -10.70 19.64
C ASN A 47 -3.06 -11.30 18.64
N ALA A 48 -4.11 -10.56 18.29
CA ALA A 48 -5.07 -10.98 17.28
C ALA A 48 -4.40 -11.09 15.88
N MET A 49 -3.52 -10.17 15.52
CA MET A 49 -2.76 -10.24 14.26
C MET A 49 -1.74 -11.37 14.24
N ASP A 50 -1.17 -11.73 15.39
CA ASP A 50 -0.28 -12.88 15.50
C ASP A 50 -1.00 -14.19 15.15
N SER A 51 -2.28 -14.31 15.48
CA SER A 51 -3.05 -15.55 15.21
C SER A 51 -3.22 -15.84 13.72
N ILE A 52 -3.09 -14.85 12.85
CA ILE A 52 -3.20 -15.01 11.38
C ILE A 52 -1.84 -14.89 10.67
N ALA A 53 -0.77 -14.60 11.38
CA ALA A 53 0.54 -14.32 10.79
C ALA A 53 1.07 -15.51 9.98
N ASP A 54 0.98 -16.72 10.52
CA ASP A 54 1.48 -17.94 9.88
C ASP A 54 0.65 -18.39 8.67
N SER A 55 -0.59 -17.91 8.56
CA SER A 55 -1.50 -18.22 7.45
C SER A 55 -1.58 -17.11 6.39
N THR A 56 -0.77 -16.05 6.53
CA THR A 56 -0.84 -14.87 5.66
C THR A 56 0.49 -14.63 4.96
N ASP A 57 0.53 -14.80 3.64
CA ASP A 57 1.73 -14.54 2.83
C ASP A 57 1.96 -13.03 2.64
N TYR A 58 0.90 -12.25 2.45
CA TYR A 58 0.94 -10.82 2.17
C TYR A 58 -0.13 -10.04 2.93
N LEU A 59 0.28 -8.94 3.55
CA LEU A 59 -0.62 -7.91 4.07
C LEU A 59 -0.52 -6.68 3.17
N ILE A 60 -1.63 -6.35 2.50
CA ILE A 60 -1.73 -5.15 1.68
C ILE A 60 -2.58 -4.13 2.44
N VAL A 61 -2.01 -2.96 2.69
CA VAL A 61 -2.69 -1.84 3.34
C VAL A 61 -3.05 -0.81 2.29
N ASP A 62 -4.33 -0.67 2.00
CA ASP A 62 -4.85 0.39 1.14
C ASP A 62 -5.00 1.67 1.96
N THR A 63 -4.17 2.66 1.69
CA THR A 63 -4.16 3.94 2.37
C THR A 63 -4.87 4.99 1.52
N GLY A 64 -5.50 5.95 2.17
CA GLY A 64 -5.97 7.15 1.48
C GLY A 64 -4.80 7.97 0.89
N ALA A 65 -5.13 8.94 0.05
CA ALA A 65 -4.15 9.90 -0.48
C ALA A 65 -3.72 10.92 0.58
N GLY A 66 -2.59 11.58 0.33
CA GLY A 66 -2.08 12.68 1.16
C GLY A 66 -1.04 12.26 2.19
N ILE A 67 -0.79 13.15 3.15
CA ILE A 67 0.27 13.05 4.16
C ILE A 67 -0.30 13.10 5.59
N ASN A 68 -1.55 12.67 5.78
CA ASN A 68 -2.14 12.63 7.12
C ASN A 68 -1.43 11.60 8.00
N THR A 69 -1.65 11.72 9.31
CA THR A 69 -0.97 10.90 10.32
C THR A 69 -1.12 9.40 10.06
N ASN A 70 -2.32 8.92 9.68
CA ASN A 70 -2.57 7.51 9.45
C ASN A 70 -1.77 6.97 8.24
N VAL A 71 -1.74 7.71 7.12
CA VAL A 71 -0.93 7.36 5.95
C VAL A 71 0.54 7.24 6.33
N LEU A 72 1.07 8.22 7.07
CA LEU A 72 2.46 8.21 7.52
C LEU A 72 2.75 7.00 8.43
N TYR A 73 1.86 6.70 9.39
CA TYR A 73 2.01 5.54 10.26
C TYR A 73 2.05 4.22 9.50
N PHE A 74 1.14 4.00 8.56
CA PHE A 74 1.15 2.79 7.74
C PHE A 74 2.40 2.71 6.87
N CYS A 75 2.82 3.81 6.26
CA CYS A 75 4.05 3.85 5.48
C CYS A 75 5.30 3.56 6.33
N MET A 76 5.36 4.03 7.57
CA MET A 76 6.48 3.74 8.48
C MET A 76 6.53 2.28 8.92
N ALA A 77 5.37 1.66 9.12
CA ALA A 77 5.28 0.27 9.55
C ALA A 77 5.52 -0.72 8.39
N ALA A 78 5.07 -0.38 7.18
CA ALA A 78 5.16 -1.26 6.02
C ALA A 78 6.61 -1.55 5.62
N ARG A 79 6.85 -2.80 5.19
CA ARG A 79 8.14 -3.22 4.63
C ARG A 79 8.38 -2.63 3.26
N GLN A 80 7.34 -2.62 2.42
CA GLN A 80 7.36 -2.07 1.07
C GLN A 80 6.34 -0.93 0.96
N ARG A 81 6.67 0.10 0.23
CA ARG A 81 5.81 1.26 -0.03
C ARG A 81 5.67 1.42 -1.52
N LEU A 82 4.45 1.23 -2.02
CA LEU A 82 4.11 1.39 -3.42
C LEU A 82 3.35 2.71 -3.59
N LEU A 83 3.99 3.68 -4.22
CA LEU A 83 3.38 4.95 -4.60
C LEU A 83 2.69 4.77 -5.96
N VAL A 84 1.40 5.05 -6.01
CA VAL A 84 0.64 5.06 -7.25
C VAL A 84 0.55 6.51 -7.75
N VAL A 85 1.16 6.78 -8.88
CA VAL A 85 1.27 8.12 -9.47
C VAL A 85 0.54 8.12 -10.82
N THR A 86 -0.26 9.14 -11.07
CA THR A 86 -0.94 9.36 -12.34
C THR A 86 -0.28 10.47 -13.15
N PRO A 87 -0.62 10.65 -14.44
CA PRO A 87 -0.06 11.74 -15.26
C PRO A 87 -0.40 13.16 -14.79
N GLU A 88 -1.36 13.30 -13.87
CA GLU A 88 -1.73 14.63 -13.37
C GLU A 88 -0.60 15.27 -12.53
N PRO A 89 -0.34 16.59 -12.73
CA PRO A 89 0.69 17.30 -11.97
C PRO A 89 0.50 17.25 -10.46
N THR A 90 -0.73 17.24 -9.98
CA THR A 90 -1.08 17.14 -8.55
C THR A 90 -0.63 15.82 -7.96
N SER A 91 -0.83 14.69 -8.68
CA SER A 91 -0.42 13.38 -8.23
C SER A 91 1.11 13.27 -8.06
N LEU A 92 1.87 13.88 -8.96
CA LEU A 92 3.33 13.95 -8.87
C LEU A 92 3.77 14.76 -7.65
N THR A 93 3.11 15.90 -7.41
CA THR A 93 3.39 16.75 -6.25
C THR A 93 3.08 16.06 -4.94
N ASP A 94 1.96 15.34 -4.86
CA ASP A 94 1.55 14.59 -3.68
C ASP A 94 2.52 13.44 -3.38
N ALA A 95 2.94 12.72 -4.42
CA ALA A 95 3.94 11.65 -4.28
C ALA A 95 5.27 12.21 -3.75
N TYR A 96 5.77 13.31 -4.32
CA TYR A 96 6.97 13.98 -3.83
C TYR A 96 6.83 14.45 -2.38
N ALA A 97 5.69 15.05 -2.01
CA ALA A 97 5.43 15.51 -0.65
C ALA A 97 5.46 14.36 0.36
N LEU A 98 4.85 13.21 0.01
CA LEU A 98 4.88 12.01 0.85
C LEU A 98 6.31 11.46 1.01
N ILE A 99 7.06 11.32 -0.09
CA ILE A 99 8.46 10.90 -0.08
C ILE A 99 9.28 11.82 0.84
N LYS A 100 9.16 13.14 0.64
CA LYS A 100 9.88 14.15 1.41
C LYS A 100 9.62 14.03 2.91
N VAL A 101 8.36 13.90 3.32
CA VAL A 101 8.01 13.78 4.75
C VAL A 101 8.55 12.48 5.33
N LEU A 102 8.39 11.36 4.63
CA LEU A 102 8.87 10.05 5.08
C LEU A 102 10.40 10.00 5.16
N HIS A 103 11.10 10.59 4.20
CA HIS A 103 12.55 10.68 4.20
C HIS A 103 13.07 11.58 5.32
N ILE A 104 12.66 12.86 5.34
CA ILE A 104 13.23 13.85 6.25
C ILE A 104 12.86 13.56 7.71
N LYS A 105 11.61 13.18 7.99
CA LYS A 105 11.15 12.99 9.37
C LYS A 105 11.32 11.57 9.90
N HIS A 106 11.39 10.58 9.01
CA HIS A 106 11.33 9.18 9.42
C HIS A 106 12.47 8.31 8.89
N GLY A 107 13.40 8.88 8.10
CA GLY A 107 14.58 8.18 7.57
C GLY A 107 14.22 7.03 6.62
N ILE A 108 13.14 7.20 5.85
CA ILE A 108 12.72 6.20 4.86
C ILE A 108 13.21 6.63 3.50
N ASP A 109 14.08 5.82 2.91
CA ASP A 109 14.84 6.19 1.71
C ASP A 109 14.44 5.39 0.47
N THR A 110 13.63 4.34 0.61
CA THR A 110 13.29 3.44 -0.50
C THR A 110 11.80 3.41 -0.78
N PHE A 111 11.44 3.64 -2.04
CA PHE A 111 10.06 3.65 -2.50
C PHE A 111 9.94 2.95 -3.85
N ARG A 112 8.83 2.24 -4.02
CA ARG A 112 8.42 1.69 -5.30
C ARG A 112 7.38 2.60 -5.92
N VAL A 113 7.44 2.78 -7.23
CA VAL A 113 6.54 3.66 -7.96
C VAL A 113 5.82 2.86 -9.03
N CYS A 114 4.50 3.00 -9.08
CA CYS A 114 3.66 2.53 -10.18
C CYS A 114 3.06 3.75 -10.87
N ILE A 115 3.31 3.90 -12.16
CA ILE A 115 2.63 4.93 -12.97
C ILE A 115 1.33 4.34 -13.48
N ASN A 116 0.22 4.86 -12.99
CA ASN A 116 -1.13 4.42 -13.35
C ASN A 116 -1.76 5.37 -14.38
N MET A 117 -2.71 4.85 -15.15
CA MET A 117 -3.43 5.60 -16.19
C MET A 117 -2.48 6.24 -17.23
N ALA A 118 -1.35 5.60 -17.50
CA ALA A 118 -0.36 6.10 -18.44
C ALA A 118 -0.91 6.06 -19.88
N PRO A 119 -0.82 7.15 -20.64
CA PRO A 119 -1.24 7.14 -22.05
C PRO A 119 -0.33 6.22 -22.91
N ASP A 120 0.94 6.16 -22.58
CA ASP A 120 1.95 5.31 -23.20
C ASP A 120 3.17 5.12 -22.26
N VAL A 121 4.02 4.16 -22.61
CA VAL A 121 5.23 3.83 -21.83
C VAL A 121 6.25 4.96 -21.80
N LYS A 122 6.38 5.73 -22.89
CA LYS A 122 7.32 6.86 -22.96
C LYS A 122 6.92 7.95 -21.98
N THR A 123 5.66 8.33 -21.99
CA THR A 123 5.09 9.32 -21.05
C THR A 123 5.22 8.83 -19.60
N ALA A 124 4.94 7.56 -19.33
CA ALA A 124 5.12 6.99 -18.00
C ALA A 124 6.57 7.12 -17.50
N LYS A 125 7.55 6.77 -18.32
CA LYS A 125 8.97 6.92 -17.99
C LYS A 125 9.38 8.39 -17.80
N GLN A 126 8.80 9.32 -18.55
CA GLN A 126 9.06 10.75 -18.36
C GLN A 126 8.50 11.26 -17.00
N ILE A 127 7.30 10.81 -16.61
CA ILE A 127 6.71 11.13 -15.31
C ILE A 127 7.58 10.60 -14.17
N PHE A 128 7.99 9.33 -14.27
CA PHE A 128 8.90 8.73 -13.31
C PHE A 128 10.22 9.50 -13.22
N GLY A 129 10.82 9.84 -14.38
CA GLY A 129 12.06 10.62 -14.44
C GLY A 129 11.95 11.97 -13.73
N ARG A 130 10.84 12.71 -13.95
CA ARG A 130 10.59 13.99 -13.24
C ARG A 130 10.51 13.82 -11.72
N LEU A 131 9.94 12.71 -11.25
CA LEU A 131 9.90 12.41 -9.80
C LEU A 131 11.31 12.12 -9.28
N CYS A 132 12.11 11.36 -10.02
CA CYS A 132 13.52 11.11 -9.69
C CYS A 132 14.32 12.42 -9.65
N ASP A 133 14.22 13.25 -10.70
CA ASP A 133 14.93 14.53 -10.79
C ASP A 133 14.61 15.43 -9.59
N ALA A 134 13.33 15.50 -9.20
CA ALA A 134 12.90 16.28 -8.04
C ALA A 134 13.46 15.71 -6.72
N CYS A 135 13.51 14.38 -6.58
CA CYS A 135 14.12 13.76 -5.41
C CYS A 135 15.64 13.99 -5.38
N ASP A 136 16.32 13.78 -6.50
CA ASP A 136 17.79 13.95 -6.59
C ASP A 136 18.21 15.40 -6.32
N GLN A 137 17.39 16.36 -6.73
CA GLN A 137 17.68 17.78 -6.52
C GLN A 137 17.51 18.22 -5.07
N PHE A 138 16.56 17.66 -4.33
CA PHE A 138 16.18 18.18 -3.01
C PHE A 138 16.27 17.17 -1.86
N LEU A 139 16.45 15.89 -2.14
CA LEU A 139 16.46 14.81 -1.14
C LEU A 139 17.66 13.88 -1.39
N THR A 140 18.69 14.00 -0.59
CA THR A 140 19.90 13.18 -0.74
C THR A 140 19.66 11.76 -0.20
N GLY A 141 19.90 10.74 -1.03
CA GLY A 141 19.85 9.34 -0.58
C GLY A 141 18.52 8.63 -0.75
N VAL A 142 17.54 9.26 -1.40
CA VAL A 142 16.26 8.60 -1.75
C VAL A 142 16.45 7.71 -2.99
N SER A 143 15.96 6.48 -2.93
CA SER A 143 15.94 5.54 -4.04
C SER A 143 14.52 5.26 -4.48
N LEU A 144 14.25 5.45 -5.76
CA LEU A 144 12.97 5.16 -6.40
C LEU A 144 13.12 4.02 -7.39
N ASP A 145 12.20 3.05 -7.34
CA ASP A 145 12.15 1.90 -8.24
C ASP A 145 10.83 1.90 -9.02
N LEU A 146 10.92 1.98 -10.35
CA LEU A 146 9.73 1.87 -11.22
C LEU A 146 9.25 0.43 -11.27
N SER A 147 8.27 0.10 -10.46
CA SER A 147 7.78 -1.26 -10.27
C SER A 147 6.64 -1.64 -11.22
N GLY A 148 6.01 -0.66 -11.88
CA GLY A 148 4.94 -0.95 -12.84
C GLY A 148 4.49 0.27 -13.62
N ILE A 149 3.96 0.00 -14.82
CA ILE A 149 3.27 0.97 -15.67
C ILE A 149 1.92 0.36 -16.04
N ILE A 150 0.84 0.94 -15.54
CA ILE A 150 -0.52 0.53 -15.88
C ILE A 150 -1.06 1.51 -16.91
N PRO A 151 -1.38 1.06 -18.14
CA PRO A 151 -1.88 1.95 -19.17
C PRO A 151 -3.28 2.47 -18.84
N PHE A 152 -3.63 3.62 -19.37
CA PHE A 152 -5.02 4.04 -19.43
C PHE A 152 -5.81 3.04 -20.26
N ASP A 153 -6.89 2.52 -19.68
CA ASP A 153 -7.70 1.49 -20.32
C ASP A 153 -9.19 1.74 -20.03
N ALA A 154 -9.98 1.90 -21.09
CA ALA A 154 -11.41 2.16 -20.96
C ALA A 154 -12.17 1.01 -20.27
N GLU A 155 -11.65 -0.23 -20.36
CA GLU A 155 -12.24 -1.39 -19.71
C GLU A 155 -12.22 -1.27 -18.18
N VAL A 156 -11.22 -0.59 -17.61
CA VAL A 156 -11.18 -0.30 -16.17
C VAL A 156 -12.39 0.54 -15.75
N ARG A 157 -12.67 1.62 -16.49
CA ARG A 157 -13.85 2.45 -16.22
C ARG A 157 -15.15 1.67 -16.38
N ARG A 158 -15.26 0.82 -17.40
CA ARG A 158 -16.43 -0.04 -17.62
C ARG A 158 -16.62 -1.02 -16.47
N ALA A 159 -15.53 -1.61 -15.97
CA ALA A 159 -15.56 -2.50 -14.82
C ALA A 159 -16.08 -1.80 -13.56
N VAL A 160 -15.59 -0.58 -13.28
CA VAL A 160 -16.04 0.24 -12.14
C VAL A 160 -17.54 0.53 -12.24
N MET A 161 -18.03 0.94 -13.41
CA MET A 161 -19.46 1.18 -13.63
C MET A 161 -20.32 -0.08 -13.43
N ASN A 162 -19.76 -1.26 -13.63
CA ASN A 162 -20.40 -2.55 -13.40
C ASN A 162 -20.13 -3.12 -12.00
N GLN A 163 -19.45 -2.37 -11.10
CA GLN A 163 -19.08 -2.80 -9.75
C GLN A 163 -18.36 -4.15 -9.73
N LYS A 164 -17.47 -4.36 -10.70
CA LYS A 164 -16.67 -5.60 -10.82
C LYS A 164 -15.19 -5.27 -10.86
N PRO A 165 -14.33 -6.07 -10.21
CA PRO A 165 -12.88 -5.93 -10.37
C PRO A 165 -12.50 -6.07 -11.85
N PHE A 166 -11.74 -5.12 -12.40
CA PHE A 166 -11.40 -5.10 -13.82
C PHE A 166 -10.60 -6.32 -14.29
N LEU A 167 -9.79 -6.91 -13.40
CA LEU A 167 -9.10 -8.18 -13.66
C LEU A 167 -10.05 -9.35 -13.96
N ARG A 168 -11.29 -9.28 -13.46
CA ARG A 168 -12.34 -10.28 -13.72
C ARG A 168 -13.26 -9.84 -14.86
N PHE A 169 -13.54 -8.55 -14.95
CA PHE A 169 -14.43 -8.00 -15.97
C PHE A 169 -13.79 -8.08 -17.37
N SER A 170 -12.52 -7.70 -17.48
CA SER A 170 -11.75 -7.74 -18.75
C SER A 170 -10.34 -8.29 -18.50
N PRO A 171 -10.18 -9.63 -18.36
CA PRO A 171 -8.90 -10.24 -18.01
C PRO A 171 -7.79 -10.01 -19.02
N SER A 172 -8.14 -9.83 -20.30
CA SER A 172 -7.20 -9.65 -21.41
C SER A 172 -6.84 -8.19 -21.71
N CYS A 173 -7.46 -7.22 -21.05
CA CYS A 173 -7.16 -5.82 -21.29
C CYS A 173 -5.74 -5.42 -20.86
N GLY A 174 -5.21 -4.34 -21.43
CA GLY A 174 -3.85 -3.88 -21.18
C GLY A 174 -3.56 -3.60 -19.71
N ALA A 175 -4.50 -2.96 -19.01
CA ALA A 175 -4.38 -2.69 -17.57
C ALA A 175 -4.33 -3.99 -16.74
N SER A 176 -5.13 -5.01 -17.11
CA SER A 176 -5.14 -6.31 -16.44
C SER A 176 -3.82 -7.08 -16.66
N ALA A 177 -3.26 -7.02 -17.86
CA ALA A 177 -1.98 -7.64 -18.15
C ALA A 177 -0.84 -6.97 -17.37
N ALA A 178 -0.81 -5.64 -17.35
CA ALA A 178 0.20 -4.86 -16.63
C ALA A 178 0.15 -5.11 -15.13
N LEU A 179 -1.05 -5.13 -14.53
CA LEU A 179 -1.19 -5.39 -13.09
C LEU A 179 -0.76 -6.82 -12.72
N ARG A 180 -1.08 -7.82 -13.54
CA ARG A 180 -0.59 -9.19 -13.31
C ARG A 180 0.94 -9.28 -13.42
N SER A 181 1.55 -8.59 -14.38
CA SER A 181 3.01 -8.55 -14.50
C SER A 181 3.65 -7.92 -13.26
N MET A 182 3.10 -6.83 -12.76
CA MET A 182 3.57 -6.20 -11.53
C MET A 182 3.39 -7.13 -10.32
N ALA A 183 2.22 -7.78 -10.19
CA ALA A 183 1.95 -8.71 -9.10
C ALA A 183 2.92 -9.91 -9.10
N ALA A 184 3.28 -10.44 -10.26
CA ALA A 184 4.26 -11.51 -10.38
C ALA A 184 5.67 -11.12 -9.92
N ALA A 185 6.00 -9.83 -9.92
CA ALA A 185 7.28 -9.32 -9.42
C ALA A 185 7.30 -9.07 -7.90
N VAL A 186 6.13 -8.99 -7.25
CA VAL A 186 6.02 -8.68 -5.81
C VAL A 186 6.86 -9.61 -4.91
N PRO A 187 6.92 -10.95 -5.13
CA PRO A 187 7.75 -11.82 -4.31
C PRO A 187 9.25 -11.47 -4.36
N GLN A 188 9.70 -10.80 -5.42
CA GLN A 188 11.10 -10.40 -5.60
C GLN A 188 11.41 -9.00 -5.03
N TRP A 189 10.40 -8.27 -4.55
CA TRP A 189 10.58 -6.94 -3.99
C TRP A 189 11.30 -6.92 -2.64
N GLY A 190 11.36 -8.05 -1.95
CA GLY A 190 12.10 -8.20 -0.72
C GLY A 190 13.53 -8.65 -0.99
N GLY A 191 14.51 -7.77 -0.90
CA GLY A 191 15.89 -8.20 -0.66
C GLY A 191 16.01 -8.87 0.72
N PRO A 192 17.08 -9.62 0.99
CA PRO A 192 17.35 -10.19 2.31
C PRO A 192 17.56 -9.05 3.32
N SER A 193 16.50 -8.52 3.89
CA SER A 193 16.63 -7.62 5.02
C SER A 193 16.73 -8.47 6.29
N ARG A 194 17.70 -8.15 7.12
CA ARG A 194 17.90 -8.79 8.44
C ARG A 194 16.77 -8.54 9.43
N ASP A 195 15.80 -7.69 9.07
CA ASP A 195 14.59 -7.48 9.84
C ASP A 195 13.49 -8.39 9.29
N ASP A 196 13.18 -9.44 10.01
CA ASP A 196 12.09 -10.36 9.73
C ASP A 196 10.75 -9.62 9.76
N GLY A 197 10.39 -9.03 8.61
CA GLY A 197 9.16 -8.27 8.45
C GLY A 197 7.95 -9.17 8.32
N ASN A 198 7.63 -9.94 9.36
CA ASN A 198 6.34 -10.63 9.46
C ASN A 198 5.23 -9.65 9.89
N ILE A 199 3.99 -10.08 9.80
CA ILE A 199 2.82 -9.27 10.19
C ILE A 199 2.93 -8.77 11.63
N LYS A 200 3.48 -9.57 12.54
CA LYS A 200 3.74 -9.19 13.94
C LYS A 200 4.68 -7.99 14.04
N PHE A 201 5.77 -7.98 13.29
CA PHE A 201 6.73 -6.87 13.27
C PHE A 201 6.08 -5.60 12.72
N PHE A 202 5.24 -5.71 11.68
CA PHE A 202 4.46 -4.60 11.16
C PHE A 202 3.59 -3.98 12.25
N TRP A 203 2.77 -4.77 12.93
CA TRP A 203 1.85 -4.28 13.94
C TRP A 203 2.57 -3.76 15.18
N LYS A 204 3.64 -4.41 15.61
CA LYS A 204 4.49 -3.91 16.70
C LYS A 204 5.07 -2.54 16.38
N LYS A 205 5.63 -2.37 15.18
CA LYS A 205 6.20 -1.11 14.71
C LYS A 205 5.13 -0.04 14.53
N PHE A 206 3.94 -0.43 14.11
CA PHE A 206 2.81 0.45 13.91
C PHE A 206 2.21 0.96 15.23
N LEU A 207 2.07 0.09 16.24
CA LEU A 207 1.35 0.42 17.46
C LEU A 207 2.22 1.06 18.56
N PHE A 208 3.53 0.84 18.55
CA PHE A 208 4.42 1.25 19.64
C PHE A 208 5.53 2.23 19.20
N ARG A 209 5.35 2.89 18.08
CA ARG A 209 6.19 3.96 17.62
C ARG A 209 5.55 5.32 17.93
#